data_0e454be1043e85195fada2ee3dcb3365
#
_entry.id   0e454be1043e85195fada2ee3dcb3365
#
_cell.length_a   1.000
_cell.length_b   1.000
_cell.length_c   1.000
_cell.angle_alpha   90.00
_cell.angle_beta   90.00
_cell.angle_gamma   90.00
#
_symmetry.space_group_name_H-M   'P 1'
#
loop_
_entity.id
_entity.type
_entity.pdbx_description
1 polymer ?
#
loop_
_entity_poly.entity_id
_entity_poly.type
_entity_poly.pdbx_seq_one_letter_code
_entity_poly.pdbx_strand_id
1 'polypeptide(L)'
;LVYERSEEKMSKQIYLDNAATTQMSDAVKQAMEPYLQENYGNASTAYSIGEDARRELEKSREVIAATLHAKTSEIYFTSGGSESDNWAVKNIAAACKKKGRHIITTNIEHHAILNSCEYLEKLGYDVTYLEVDGDGLISPEQVMDAIRPDTTLISVMFANNEVGTIEPIYQIGKIAREKQILFHTDAVQAYAQIPLSVNYYPVDLLSASAHKFHGPKGV
;
A
#
# COMPACT_ATOMS: atom_id res chain seq x y z
N LEU A 1 -6.81 39.13 33.29
CA LEU A 1 -7.85 38.12 33.40
C LEU A 1 -7.22 36.78 33.01
N VAL A 2 -6.78 36.03 34.04
CA VAL A 2 -6.31 34.64 33.89
C VAL A 2 -7.56 33.77 33.83
N TYR A 3 -7.84 33.16 32.66
CA TYR A 3 -8.84 32.13 32.59
C TYR A 3 -8.24 30.86 33.20
N GLU A 4 -8.63 30.54 34.44
CA GLU A 4 -8.49 29.18 34.97
C GLU A 4 -9.37 28.24 34.14
N ARG A 5 -8.76 27.40 33.31
CA ARG A 5 -9.43 26.25 32.76
C ARG A 5 -9.71 25.27 33.91
N SER A 6 -10.97 25.12 34.27
CA SER A 6 -11.43 24.04 35.13
C SER A 6 -10.91 22.72 34.53
N GLU A 7 -10.22 21.92 35.35
CA GLU A 7 -9.90 20.52 35.02
C GLU A 7 -11.21 19.71 34.95
N GLU A 8 -11.91 19.83 33.81
CA GLU A 8 -12.87 18.81 33.45
C GLU A 8 -12.08 17.50 33.33
N LYS A 9 -12.39 16.51 34.16
CA LYS A 9 -11.94 15.14 33.99
C LYS A 9 -12.32 14.71 32.58
N MET A 10 -11.40 14.82 31.63
CA MET A 10 -11.58 14.28 30.29
C MET A 10 -11.90 12.78 30.46
N SER A 11 -13.11 12.40 30.15
CA SER A 11 -13.48 10.98 30.06
C SER A 11 -12.48 10.32 29.13
N LYS A 12 -11.85 9.23 29.58
CA LYS A 12 -10.85 8.49 28.80
C LYS A 12 -11.51 8.08 27.48
N GLN A 13 -11.15 8.76 26.39
CA GLN A 13 -11.65 8.42 25.06
C GLN A 13 -11.11 7.04 24.67
N ILE A 14 -12.00 6.13 24.30
CA ILE A 14 -11.66 4.81 23.78
C ILE A 14 -11.79 4.88 22.26
N TYR A 15 -10.66 4.68 21.56
CA TYR A 15 -10.61 4.65 20.10
C TYR A 15 -10.52 3.21 19.61
N LEU A 16 -11.50 2.77 18.81
CA LEU A 16 -11.62 1.39 18.31
C LEU A 16 -11.60 1.28 16.78
N ASP A 17 -11.54 2.40 16.07
CA ASP A 17 -11.53 2.42 14.59
C ASP A 17 -10.10 2.33 14.05
N ASN A 18 -9.40 1.24 14.34
CA ASN A 18 -8.03 1.02 13.87
C ASN A 18 -7.94 0.77 12.36
N ALA A 19 -9.05 0.47 11.70
CA ALA A 19 -9.11 0.40 10.24
C ALA A 19 -8.94 1.77 9.57
N ALA A 20 -9.39 2.86 10.21
CA ALA A 20 -9.17 4.21 9.71
C ALA A 20 -7.73 4.69 9.94
N THR A 21 -7.17 4.49 11.13
CA THR A 21 -5.77 4.82 11.50
C THR A 21 -5.43 4.20 12.85
N THR A 22 -4.15 4.03 13.13
CA THR A 22 -3.69 3.62 14.46
C THR A 22 -2.93 4.75 15.15
N GLN A 23 -2.90 4.73 16.48
CA GLN A 23 -2.02 5.61 17.25
C GLN A 23 -0.57 5.19 17.02
N MET A 24 0.30 6.15 16.72
CA MET A 24 1.75 5.90 16.64
C MET A 24 2.27 5.39 17.99
N SER A 25 3.05 4.32 17.99
CA SER A 25 3.59 3.76 19.22
C SER A 25 4.70 4.63 19.81
N ASP A 26 4.90 4.56 21.12
CA ASP A 26 5.97 5.29 21.79
C ASP A 26 7.36 4.86 21.29
N ALA A 27 7.54 3.59 20.96
CA ALA A 27 8.79 3.10 20.39
C ALA A 27 9.10 3.74 19.02
N VAL A 28 8.09 3.88 18.16
CA VAL A 28 8.22 4.56 16.86
C VAL A 28 8.52 6.04 17.06
N LYS A 29 7.81 6.71 17.97
CA LYS A 29 8.06 8.12 18.29
C LYS A 29 9.50 8.34 18.75
N GLN A 30 9.99 7.53 19.70
CA GLN A 30 11.36 7.60 20.20
C GLN A 30 12.40 7.34 19.08
N ALA A 31 12.14 6.38 18.20
CA ALA A 31 13.02 6.09 17.08
C ALA A 31 13.08 7.23 16.04
N MET A 32 12.01 7.99 15.88
CA MET A 32 11.95 9.14 14.96
C MET A 32 12.58 10.41 15.52
N GLU A 33 12.56 10.60 16.85
CA GLU A 33 12.94 11.85 17.51
C GLU A 33 14.33 12.38 17.12
N PRO A 34 15.41 11.56 17.00
CA PRO A 34 16.73 12.04 16.59
C PRO A 34 16.74 12.67 15.18
N TYR A 35 15.86 12.22 14.29
CA TYR A 35 15.80 12.70 12.90
C TYR A 35 15.04 14.02 12.75
N LEU A 36 14.39 14.50 13.80
CA LEU A 36 13.68 15.78 13.79
C LEU A 36 14.63 16.96 14.09
N GLN A 37 15.77 16.72 14.75
CA GLN A 37 16.69 17.78 15.17
C GLN A 37 18.17 17.44 14.95
N GLU A 38 18.62 16.27 15.34
CA GLU A 38 20.04 15.91 15.36
C GLU A 38 20.53 15.36 14.02
N ASN A 39 19.79 14.38 13.45
CA ASN A 39 20.14 13.66 12.24
C ASN A 39 19.40 14.20 11.01
N TYR A 40 19.48 15.50 10.77
CA TYR A 40 18.73 16.22 9.72
C TYR A 40 19.41 16.20 8.34
N GLY A 41 20.44 15.41 8.15
CA GLY A 41 21.24 15.39 6.92
C GLY A 41 20.43 15.01 5.68
N ASN A 42 20.77 15.60 4.54
CA ASN A 42 20.20 15.21 3.27
C ASN A 42 20.95 14.00 2.70
N ALA A 43 20.27 12.87 2.56
CA ALA A 43 20.84 11.60 2.08
C ALA A 43 21.47 11.67 0.68
N SER A 44 21.20 12.72 -0.10
CA SER A 44 21.78 12.91 -1.45
C SER A 44 23.15 13.59 -1.43
N THR A 45 23.61 14.11 -0.28
CA THR A 45 24.89 14.82 -0.18
C THR A 45 26.05 13.87 0.10
N ALA A 46 27.26 14.24 -0.34
CA ALA A 46 28.46 13.40 -0.28
C ALA A 46 29.35 13.64 0.96
N TYR A 47 28.87 14.41 1.93
CA TYR A 47 29.60 14.63 3.19
C TYR A 47 28.96 13.86 4.35
N SER A 48 29.66 13.75 5.48
CA SER A 48 29.36 12.82 6.59
C SER A 48 27.90 12.83 7.06
N ILE A 49 27.30 13.99 7.30
CA ILE A 49 25.89 14.10 7.75
C ILE A 49 24.93 13.51 6.72
N GLY A 50 25.20 13.67 5.41
CA GLY A 50 24.39 13.07 4.37
C GLY A 50 24.61 11.56 4.23
N GLU A 51 25.84 11.10 4.45
CA GLU A 51 26.16 9.67 4.46
C GLU A 51 25.48 8.95 5.64
N ASP A 52 25.42 9.59 6.79
CA ASP A 52 24.72 9.07 7.97
C ASP A 52 23.22 8.93 7.69
N ALA A 53 22.60 9.97 7.15
CA ALA A 53 21.18 9.93 6.76
C ALA A 53 20.89 8.84 5.72
N ARG A 54 21.75 8.67 4.72
CA ARG A 54 21.63 7.62 3.70
C ARG A 54 21.73 6.23 4.31
N ARG A 55 22.69 6.00 5.20
CA ARG A 55 22.87 4.73 5.88
C ARG A 55 21.63 4.32 6.67
N GLU A 56 21.02 5.24 7.41
CA GLU A 56 19.82 4.98 8.19
C GLU A 56 18.60 4.72 7.29
N LEU A 57 18.49 5.42 6.15
CA LEU A 57 17.45 5.18 5.16
C LEU A 57 17.59 3.78 4.53
N GLU A 58 18.80 3.37 4.15
CA GLU A 58 19.04 2.02 3.61
C GLU A 58 18.80 0.92 4.64
N LYS A 59 19.18 1.13 5.90
CA LYS A 59 18.87 0.23 7.00
C LYS A 59 17.36 0.06 7.21
N SER A 60 16.61 1.16 7.09
CA SER A 60 15.14 1.11 7.15
C SER A 60 14.54 0.29 5.99
N ARG A 61 15.11 0.43 4.77
CA ARG A 61 14.73 -0.40 3.61
C ARG A 61 15.03 -1.87 3.86
N GLU A 62 16.20 -2.19 4.40
CA GLU A 62 16.61 -3.57 4.71
C GLU A 62 15.64 -4.24 5.69
N VAL A 63 15.23 -3.51 6.74
CA VAL A 63 14.26 -4.03 7.72
C VAL A 63 12.92 -4.32 7.06
N ILE A 64 12.38 -3.38 6.26
CA ILE A 64 11.10 -3.58 5.56
C ILE A 64 11.22 -4.71 4.55
N ALA A 65 12.29 -4.75 3.76
CA ALA A 65 12.54 -5.83 2.80
C ALA A 65 12.56 -7.21 3.48
N ALA A 66 13.21 -7.31 4.64
CA ALA A 66 13.27 -8.56 5.40
C ALA A 66 11.88 -9.02 5.87
N THR A 67 10.99 -8.11 6.29
CA THR A 67 9.62 -8.49 6.70
C THR A 67 8.76 -9.02 5.56
N LEU A 68 9.06 -8.60 4.33
CA LEU A 68 8.36 -9.02 3.10
C LEU A 68 9.07 -10.18 2.39
N HIS A 69 10.28 -10.55 2.80
CA HIS A 69 11.20 -11.44 2.07
C HIS A 69 11.50 -10.91 0.65
N ALA A 70 11.57 -9.59 0.52
CA ALA A 70 11.92 -8.87 -0.69
C ALA A 70 13.41 -8.46 -0.69
N LYS A 71 13.89 -7.90 -1.81
CA LYS A 71 15.21 -7.26 -1.87
C LYS A 71 15.10 -5.80 -1.43
N THR A 72 16.15 -5.27 -0.82
CA THR A 72 16.23 -3.86 -0.42
C THR A 72 15.95 -2.90 -1.59
N SER A 73 16.43 -3.24 -2.79
CA SER A 73 16.20 -2.46 -4.01
C SER A 73 14.75 -2.45 -4.52
N GLU A 74 13.89 -3.29 -3.95
CA GLU A 74 12.46 -3.38 -4.28
C GLU A 74 11.58 -2.54 -3.36
N ILE A 75 12.17 -1.89 -2.33
CA ILE A 75 11.44 -1.04 -1.38
C ILE A 75 11.53 0.43 -1.81
N TYR A 76 10.40 1.08 -1.95
CA TYR A 76 10.26 2.49 -2.29
C TYR A 76 9.44 3.21 -1.23
N PHE A 77 9.98 4.30 -0.69
CA PHE A 77 9.23 5.17 0.23
C PHE A 77 8.39 6.17 -0.56
N THR A 78 7.15 6.32 -0.14
CA THR A 78 6.19 7.29 -0.67
C THR A 78 5.59 8.09 0.48
N SER A 79 4.68 9.03 0.20
CA SER A 79 3.97 9.80 1.23
C SER A 79 2.78 9.05 1.86
N GLY A 80 2.64 7.75 1.56
CA GLY A 80 1.59 6.88 2.11
C GLY A 80 0.92 6.01 1.05
N GLY A 81 -0.05 5.18 1.48
CA GLY A 81 -0.72 4.18 0.64
C GLY A 81 -1.35 4.77 -0.62
N SER A 82 -2.01 5.94 -0.51
CA SER A 82 -2.62 6.59 -1.69
C SER A 82 -1.63 6.95 -2.78
N GLU A 83 -0.43 7.41 -2.43
CA GLU A 83 0.62 7.66 -3.43
C GLU A 83 1.14 6.36 -4.00
N SER A 84 1.38 5.35 -3.17
CA SER A 84 1.85 4.03 -3.60
C SER A 84 0.88 3.40 -4.61
N ASP A 85 -0.42 3.39 -4.32
CA ASP A 85 -1.47 2.87 -5.20
C ASP A 85 -1.53 3.63 -6.53
N ASN A 86 -1.55 4.96 -6.45
CA ASN A 86 -1.55 5.80 -7.65
C ASN A 86 -0.31 5.55 -8.50
N TRP A 87 0.85 5.44 -7.86
CA TRP A 87 2.11 5.19 -8.54
C TRP A 87 2.10 3.82 -9.22
N ALA A 88 1.68 2.77 -8.51
CA ALA A 88 1.57 1.43 -9.07
C ALA A 88 0.61 1.40 -10.28
N VAL A 89 -0.63 1.82 -10.12
CA VAL A 89 -1.66 1.71 -11.16
C VAL A 89 -1.34 2.59 -12.38
N LYS A 90 -1.05 3.87 -12.15
CA LYS A 90 -0.84 4.83 -13.25
C LYS A 90 0.48 4.60 -14.00
N ASN A 91 1.55 4.23 -13.30
CA ASN A 91 2.83 4.01 -13.96
C ASN A 91 2.85 2.69 -14.74
N ILE A 92 2.23 1.64 -14.23
CA ILE A 92 2.08 0.39 -14.99
C ILE A 92 1.22 0.63 -16.23
N ALA A 93 0.10 1.32 -16.10
CA ALA A 93 -0.74 1.69 -17.24
C ALA A 93 0.08 2.44 -18.31
N ALA A 94 0.87 3.44 -17.91
CA ALA A 94 1.70 4.20 -18.83
C ALA A 94 2.83 3.37 -19.45
N ALA A 95 3.53 2.56 -18.66
CA ALA A 95 4.64 1.73 -19.12
C ALA A 95 4.18 0.63 -20.08
N CYS A 96 3.02 0.03 -19.80
CA CYS A 96 2.45 -1.07 -20.58
C CYS A 96 1.55 -0.63 -21.74
N LYS A 97 1.39 0.68 -21.98
CA LYS A 97 0.49 1.26 -23.00
C LYS A 97 0.61 0.63 -24.40
N LYS A 98 1.80 0.20 -24.78
CA LYS A 98 2.04 -0.47 -26.07
C LYS A 98 1.58 -1.92 -26.09
N LYS A 99 1.54 -2.60 -24.93
CA LYS A 99 1.08 -3.98 -24.76
C LYS A 99 -0.45 -4.05 -24.72
N GLY A 100 -1.08 -3.07 -24.07
CA GLY A 100 -2.52 -3.01 -23.93
C GLY A 100 -2.96 -1.86 -23.03
N ARG A 101 -4.28 -1.73 -22.89
CA ARG A 101 -4.90 -0.65 -22.08
C ARG A 101 -6.03 -1.17 -21.20
N HIS A 102 -6.09 -2.45 -20.96
CA HIS A 102 -7.10 -3.04 -20.08
C HIS A 102 -6.53 -3.31 -18.69
N ILE A 103 -7.31 -2.94 -17.68
CA ILE A 103 -7.02 -3.11 -16.24
C ILE A 103 -8.19 -3.85 -15.61
N ILE A 104 -7.89 -4.78 -14.71
CA ILE A 104 -8.89 -5.49 -13.90
C ILE A 104 -8.70 -5.05 -12.45
N THR A 105 -9.78 -4.68 -11.78
CA THR A 105 -9.80 -4.33 -10.35
C THR A 105 -11.13 -4.76 -9.73
N THR A 106 -11.34 -4.51 -8.43
CA THR A 106 -12.61 -4.81 -7.77
C THR A 106 -13.43 -3.54 -7.51
N ASN A 107 -14.73 -3.69 -7.29
CA ASN A 107 -15.60 -2.56 -6.93
C ASN A 107 -15.49 -2.15 -5.46
N ILE A 108 -14.75 -2.91 -4.63
CA ILE A 108 -14.55 -2.63 -3.19
C ILE A 108 -13.18 -2.08 -2.84
N GLU A 109 -12.38 -1.71 -3.83
CA GLU A 109 -11.05 -1.13 -3.63
C GLU A 109 -11.10 0.18 -2.85
N HIS A 110 -9.98 0.54 -2.22
CA HIS A 110 -9.81 1.87 -1.67
C HIS A 110 -9.92 2.95 -2.77
N HIS A 111 -10.44 4.12 -2.42
CA HIS A 111 -10.62 5.24 -3.36
C HIS A 111 -9.33 5.64 -4.09
N ALA A 112 -8.16 5.39 -3.55
CA ALA A 112 -6.89 5.62 -4.24
C ALA A 112 -6.77 4.79 -5.53
N ILE A 113 -7.26 3.55 -5.54
CA ILE A 113 -7.33 2.68 -6.72
C ILE A 113 -8.49 3.08 -7.61
N LEU A 114 -9.71 3.19 -7.07
CA LEU A 114 -10.90 3.52 -7.85
C LEU A 114 -10.74 4.83 -8.62
N ASN A 115 -10.32 5.91 -7.94
CA ASN A 115 -10.11 7.22 -8.58
C ASN A 115 -8.95 7.20 -9.60
N SER A 116 -7.94 6.33 -9.40
CA SER A 116 -6.86 6.15 -10.38
C SER A 116 -7.37 5.43 -11.64
N CYS A 117 -8.22 4.44 -11.48
CA CYS A 117 -8.89 3.74 -12.57
C CYS A 117 -9.81 4.69 -13.36
N GLU A 118 -10.69 5.44 -12.67
CA GLU A 118 -11.54 6.45 -13.31
C GLU A 118 -10.75 7.52 -14.09
N TYR A 119 -9.60 7.92 -13.55
CA TYR A 119 -8.71 8.83 -14.27
C TYR A 119 -8.15 8.19 -15.55
N LEU A 120 -7.76 6.92 -15.49
CA LEU A 120 -7.23 6.20 -16.64
C LEU A 120 -8.31 5.96 -17.71
N GLU A 121 -9.57 5.71 -17.33
CA GLU A 121 -10.70 5.61 -18.26
C GLU A 121 -10.85 6.89 -19.09
N LYS A 122 -10.72 8.07 -18.46
CA LYS A 122 -10.71 9.37 -19.16
C LYS A 122 -9.56 9.53 -20.15
N LEU A 123 -8.48 8.74 -19.98
CA LEU A 123 -7.33 8.67 -20.89
C LEU A 123 -7.44 7.55 -21.94
N GLY A 124 -8.59 6.87 -22.01
CA GLY A 124 -8.89 5.84 -22.99
C GLY A 124 -8.34 4.45 -22.61
N TYR A 125 -8.25 4.16 -21.32
CA TYR A 125 -8.08 2.80 -20.82
C TYR A 125 -9.45 2.18 -20.55
N ASP A 126 -9.54 0.87 -20.70
CA ASP A 126 -10.69 0.09 -20.28
C ASP A 126 -10.44 -0.49 -18.90
N VAL A 127 -11.41 -0.38 -17.99
CA VAL A 127 -11.32 -0.95 -16.65
C VAL A 127 -12.49 -1.89 -16.42
N THR A 128 -12.16 -3.12 -16.04
CA THR A 128 -13.17 -4.08 -15.56
C THR A 128 -13.17 -4.06 -14.04
N TYR A 129 -14.29 -3.65 -13.46
CA TYR A 129 -14.55 -3.70 -12.01
C TYR A 129 -15.27 -5.00 -11.69
N LEU A 130 -14.59 -5.94 -11.04
CA LEU A 130 -15.19 -7.19 -10.59
C LEU A 130 -16.11 -6.94 -9.42
N GLU A 131 -17.30 -7.50 -9.48
CA GLU A 131 -18.25 -7.44 -8.38
C GLU A 131 -17.96 -8.56 -7.38
N VAL A 132 -17.94 -8.20 -6.10
CA VAL A 132 -17.79 -9.15 -5.00
C VAL A 132 -19.12 -9.82 -4.66
N ASP A 133 -19.05 -10.98 -4.01
CA ASP A 133 -20.20 -11.66 -3.46
C ASP A 133 -20.72 -11.03 -2.15
N GLY A 134 -21.68 -11.68 -1.48
CA GLY A 134 -22.26 -11.21 -0.21
C GLY A 134 -21.27 -11.16 0.97
N ASP A 135 -20.16 -11.85 0.87
CA ASP A 135 -19.07 -11.88 1.87
C ASP A 135 -17.92 -10.93 1.49
N GLY A 136 -18.05 -10.23 0.37
CA GLY A 136 -17.04 -9.30 -0.13
C GLY A 136 -15.87 -9.98 -0.84
N LEU A 137 -16.04 -11.20 -1.35
CA LEU A 137 -14.99 -11.98 -2.06
C LEU A 137 -15.20 -11.92 -3.58
N ILE A 138 -14.07 -11.89 -4.30
CA ILE A 138 -14.04 -12.27 -5.72
C ILE A 138 -13.54 -13.72 -5.87
N SER A 139 -13.96 -14.39 -6.93
CA SER A 139 -13.39 -15.70 -7.27
C SER A 139 -12.21 -15.56 -8.24
N PRO A 140 -11.22 -16.48 -8.18
CA PRO A 140 -10.16 -16.55 -9.18
C PRO A 140 -10.70 -16.74 -10.61
N GLU A 141 -11.83 -17.42 -10.76
CA GLU A 141 -12.51 -17.66 -12.03
C GLU A 141 -13.02 -16.35 -12.63
N GLN A 142 -13.63 -15.45 -11.83
CA GLN A 142 -14.04 -14.12 -12.30
C GLN A 142 -12.85 -13.33 -12.86
N VAL A 143 -11.69 -13.40 -12.20
CA VAL A 143 -10.46 -12.75 -12.70
C VAL A 143 -10.04 -13.36 -14.03
N MET A 144 -10.06 -14.70 -14.15
CA MET A 144 -9.67 -15.41 -15.37
C MET A 144 -10.58 -15.07 -16.54
N ASP A 145 -11.89 -15.01 -16.31
CA ASP A 145 -12.90 -14.70 -17.34
C ASP A 145 -12.82 -13.23 -17.80
N ALA A 146 -12.36 -12.32 -16.93
CA ALA A 146 -12.17 -10.92 -17.25
C ALA A 146 -10.89 -10.63 -18.05
N ILE A 147 -9.94 -11.58 -18.11
CA ILE A 147 -8.66 -11.39 -18.82
C ILE A 147 -8.89 -11.30 -20.33
N ARG A 148 -8.34 -10.27 -20.94
CA ARG A 148 -8.34 -10.00 -22.37
C ARG A 148 -6.91 -10.01 -22.92
N PRO A 149 -6.72 -10.12 -24.26
CA PRO A 149 -5.38 -10.05 -24.87
C PRO A 149 -4.62 -8.75 -24.58
N ASP A 150 -5.33 -7.65 -24.30
CA ASP A 150 -4.81 -6.35 -23.99
C ASP A 150 -4.79 -6.02 -22.48
N THR A 151 -5.04 -7.01 -21.61
CA THR A 151 -4.94 -6.84 -20.14
C THR A 151 -3.49 -6.68 -19.73
N THR A 152 -3.17 -5.62 -18.98
CA THR A 152 -1.81 -5.27 -18.57
C THR A 152 -1.60 -5.26 -17.07
N LEU A 153 -2.66 -5.05 -16.30
CA LEU A 153 -2.63 -4.97 -14.85
C LEU A 153 -3.87 -5.62 -14.25
N ILE A 154 -3.66 -6.39 -13.20
CA ILE A 154 -4.67 -6.79 -12.24
C ILE A 154 -4.33 -6.09 -10.93
N SER A 155 -5.28 -5.39 -10.32
CA SER A 155 -5.10 -4.70 -9.03
C SER A 155 -6.24 -5.13 -8.10
N VAL A 156 -5.91 -5.88 -7.05
CA VAL A 156 -6.89 -6.40 -6.08
C VAL A 156 -6.33 -6.19 -4.69
N MET A 157 -7.12 -5.52 -3.83
CA MET A 157 -6.73 -5.31 -2.43
C MET A 157 -6.54 -6.63 -1.71
N PHE A 158 -5.57 -6.68 -0.78
CA PHE A 158 -5.29 -7.91 -0.03
C PHE A 158 -6.38 -8.21 1.00
N ALA A 159 -6.80 -7.17 1.73
CA ALA A 159 -7.86 -7.24 2.73
C ALA A 159 -8.68 -5.95 2.69
N ASN A 160 -9.99 -6.08 2.74
CA ASN A 160 -10.88 -4.93 2.71
C ASN A 160 -10.93 -4.23 4.08
N ASN A 161 -10.86 -2.90 4.07
CA ASN A 161 -10.84 -2.06 5.27
C ASN A 161 -12.20 -1.92 5.97
N GLU A 162 -13.31 -2.21 5.28
CA GLU A 162 -14.66 -2.03 5.82
C GLU A 162 -15.21 -3.35 6.39
N VAL A 163 -15.12 -4.43 5.62
CA VAL A 163 -15.70 -5.72 6.00
C VAL A 163 -14.68 -6.73 6.52
N GLY A 164 -13.38 -6.50 6.28
CA GLY A 164 -12.29 -7.36 6.78
C GLY A 164 -12.05 -8.61 5.93
N THR A 165 -12.72 -8.77 4.81
CA THR A 165 -12.54 -9.90 3.90
C THR A 165 -11.14 -9.92 3.32
N ILE A 166 -10.52 -11.11 3.29
CA ILE A 166 -9.21 -11.35 2.70
C ILE A 166 -9.40 -11.99 1.33
N GLU A 167 -8.91 -11.33 0.30
CA GLU A 167 -9.05 -11.80 -1.09
C GLU A 167 -8.11 -12.99 -1.41
N PRO A 168 -8.44 -13.83 -2.40
CA PRO A 168 -7.65 -15.00 -2.78
C PRO A 168 -6.38 -14.63 -3.57
N ILE A 169 -5.53 -13.76 -2.98
CA ILE A 169 -4.35 -13.14 -3.60
C ILE A 169 -3.38 -14.17 -4.20
N TYR A 170 -3.18 -15.30 -3.52
CA TYR A 170 -2.29 -16.35 -4.00
C TYR A 170 -2.78 -16.93 -5.34
N GLN A 171 -4.06 -17.26 -5.44
CA GLN A 171 -4.66 -17.84 -6.64
C GLN A 171 -4.69 -16.82 -7.80
N ILE A 172 -5.06 -15.57 -7.50
CA ILE A 172 -5.06 -14.49 -8.48
C ILE A 172 -3.66 -14.22 -9.01
N GLY A 173 -2.67 -14.15 -8.13
CA GLY A 173 -1.28 -13.94 -8.52
C GLY A 173 -0.72 -15.07 -9.39
N LYS A 174 -1.12 -16.34 -9.15
CA LYS A 174 -0.78 -17.45 -10.04
C LYS A 174 -1.37 -17.26 -11.44
N ILE A 175 -2.63 -16.88 -11.52
CA ILE A 175 -3.29 -16.59 -12.80
C ILE A 175 -2.56 -15.46 -13.54
N ALA A 176 -2.30 -14.35 -12.84
CA ALA A 176 -1.59 -13.20 -13.39
C ALA A 176 -0.21 -13.60 -13.96
N ARG A 177 0.57 -14.37 -13.19
CA ARG A 177 1.88 -14.87 -13.60
C ARG A 177 1.81 -15.79 -14.82
N GLU A 178 0.88 -16.74 -14.85
CA GLU A 178 0.66 -17.65 -15.98
C GLU A 178 0.27 -16.88 -17.25
N LYS A 179 -0.49 -15.81 -17.12
CA LYS A 179 -0.92 -14.95 -18.22
C LYS A 179 0.07 -13.82 -18.55
N GLN A 180 1.17 -13.71 -17.82
CA GLN A 180 2.18 -12.65 -17.96
C GLN A 180 1.59 -11.23 -17.84
N ILE A 181 0.64 -11.07 -16.91
CA ILE A 181 0.00 -9.82 -16.53
C ILE A 181 0.60 -9.39 -15.20
N LEU A 182 0.89 -8.10 -15.03
CA LEU A 182 1.38 -7.57 -13.76
C LEU A 182 0.27 -7.58 -12.71
N PHE A 183 0.64 -7.96 -11.49
CA PHE A 183 -0.30 -8.04 -10.37
C PHE A 183 0.13 -7.09 -9.24
N HIS A 184 -0.75 -6.13 -8.95
CA HIS A 184 -0.67 -5.22 -7.82
C HIS A 184 -1.66 -5.64 -6.73
N THR A 185 -1.25 -5.50 -5.47
CA THR A 185 -2.15 -5.62 -4.32
C THR A 185 -2.01 -4.42 -3.39
N ASP A 186 -3.13 -3.77 -3.06
CA ASP A 186 -3.19 -2.85 -1.93
C ASP A 186 -3.21 -3.68 -0.64
N ALA A 187 -2.07 -3.74 0.04
CA ALA A 187 -1.88 -4.45 1.30
C ALA A 187 -1.88 -3.52 2.52
N VAL A 188 -2.41 -2.30 2.40
CA VAL A 188 -2.45 -1.30 3.47
C VAL A 188 -3.12 -1.84 4.73
N GLN A 189 -4.17 -2.66 4.60
CA GLN A 189 -4.85 -3.30 5.74
C GLN A 189 -4.24 -4.65 6.14
N ALA A 190 -3.41 -5.25 5.29
CA ALA A 190 -2.86 -6.59 5.51
C ALA A 190 -1.43 -6.57 6.06
N TYR A 191 -0.59 -5.63 5.60
CA TYR A 191 0.80 -5.56 6.02
C TYR A 191 0.93 -5.34 7.51
N ALA A 192 1.79 -6.13 8.15
CA ALA A 192 1.99 -6.22 9.60
C ALA A 192 0.80 -6.77 10.41
N GLN A 193 -0.35 -7.05 9.80
CA GLN A 193 -1.50 -7.71 10.44
C GLN A 193 -1.58 -9.19 10.07
N ILE A 194 -1.17 -9.53 8.85
CA ILE A 194 -1.17 -10.89 8.30
C ILE A 194 0.26 -11.24 7.93
N PRO A 195 0.74 -12.48 8.17
CA PRO A 195 2.03 -12.91 7.65
C PRO A 195 2.08 -12.80 6.12
N LEU A 196 2.92 -11.91 5.62
CA LEU A 196 3.00 -11.57 4.21
C LEU A 196 4.42 -11.81 3.70
N SER A 197 4.55 -12.59 2.63
CA SER A 197 5.82 -12.88 1.98
C SER A 197 5.63 -12.86 0.47
N VAL A 198 6.41 -12.03 -0.22
CA VAL A 198 6.39 -11.95 -1.69
C VAL A 198 7.00 -13.20 -2.36
N ASN A 199 7.68 -14.06 -1.60
CA ASN A 199 8.09 -15.36 -2.08
C ASN A 199 6.92 -16.36 -2.15
N TYR A 200 5.92 -16.17 -1.31
CA TYR A 200 4.72 -17.01 -1.27
C TYR A 200 3.60 -16.44 -2.15
N TYR A 201 3.27 -15.16 -1.95
CA TYR A 201 2.26 -14.47 -2.76
C TYR A 201 2.90 -13.95 -4.05
N PRO A 202 2.46 -14.44 -5.24
CA PRO A 202 3.06 -14.05 -6.51
C PRO A 202 2.55 -12.67 -6.97
N VAL A 203 2.97 -11.62 -6.27
CA VAL A 203 2.66 -10.21 -6.57
C VAL A 203 3.88 -9.52 -7.19
N ASP A 204 3.65 -8.57 -8.08
CA ASP A 204 4.69 -7.74 -8.70
C ASP A 204 4.83 -6.39 -7.99
N LEU A 205 3.73 -5.86 -7.45
CA LEU A 205 3.69 -4.60 -6.71
C LEU A 205 2.80 -4.75 -5.47
N LEU A 206 3.20 -4.10 -4.39
CA LEU A 206 2.48 -4.10 -3.13
C LEU A 206 2.52 -2.70 -2.52
N SER A 207 1.36 -2.20 -2.10
CA SER A 207 1.24 -0.94 -1.36
C SER A 207 1.02 -1.20 0.13
N ALA A 208 1.68 -0.40 0.98
CA ALA A 208 1.49 -0.40 2.42
C ALA A 208 1.50 1.03 2.98
N SER A 209 1.02 1.24 4.21
CA SER A 209 1.03 2.54 4.86
C SER A 209 1.24 2.42 6.36
N ALA A 210 2.28 3.07 6.87
CA ALA A 210 2.75 2.90 8.24
C ALA A 210 1.70 3.24 9.31
N HIS A 211 0.81 4.20 9.06
CA HIS A 211 -0.21 4.60 10.04
C HIS A 211 -1.28 3.52 10.31
N LYS A 212 -1.30 2.43 9.56
CA LYS A 212 -2.20 1.29 9.79
C LYS A 212 -1.63 0.25 10.76
N PHE A 213 -0.33 0.35 11.07
CA PHE A 213 0.38 -0.55 11.99
C PHE A 213 1.27 0.20 12.98
N HIS A 214 0.72 1.26 13.59
CA HIS A 214 1.35 2.05 14.65
C HIS A 214 2.58 2.87 14.23
N GLY A 215 2.77 3.07 12.93
CA GLY A 215 3.79 3.95 12.37
C GLY A 215 3.30 5.39 12.17
N PRO A 216 4.14 6.29 11.63
CA PRO A 216 3.77 7.68 11.36
C PRO A 216 2.79 7.78 10.18
N LYS A 217 2.05 8.91 10.15
CA LYS A 217 1.35 9.36 8.94
C LYS A 217 2.37 9.99 7.99
N GLY A 218 2.11 9.88 6.69
CA GLY A 218 2.98 10.47 5.67
C GLY A 218 4.08 9.53 5.16
N VAL A 219 3.93 8.23 5.44
CA VAL A 219 4.79 7.16 4.91
C VAL A 219 3.98 5.87 4.71
#